data_2e2526d543e8fb36ee0f387bb6e8d05e
#
_entry.id   2e2526d543e8fb36ee0f387bb6e8d05e
#
_cell.length_a   1.000
_cell.length_b   1.000
_cell.length_c   1.000
_cell.angle_alpha   90.00
_cell.angle_beta   90.00
_cell.angle_gamma   90.00
#
_symmetry.space_group_name_H-M   'P 1'
#
loop_
_entity.id
_entity.type
_entity.pdbx_description
1 polymer ?
#
loop_
_entity_poly.entity_id
_entity_poly.type
_entity_poly.pdbx_seq_one_letter_code
_entity_poly.pdbx_strand_id
1 'polypeptide(L)' 'MTYQSSIKYSDVLELEIADGLKQLLIDYGFTRRRILKLQSGDLASILGIDDYIAKIICNAAKRKRQ' A
#
# COMPACT_ATOMS: atom_id res chain seq x y z
N MET A 1 -0.38 -19.67 -9.93
CA MET A 1 -1.77 -19.63 -9.67
C MET A 1 -2.17 -18.30 -9.11
N THR A 2 -3.30 -17.89 -9.53
CA THR A 2 -3.73 -16.54 -9.24
C THR A 2 -4.07 -16.30 -7.77
N TYR A 3 -4.58 -17.31 -7.10
CA TYR A 3 -4.97 -17.13 -5.70
C TYR A 3 -3.75 -16.88 -4.80
N GLN A 4 -2.57 -17.26 -5.24
CA GLN A 4 -1.38 -16.94 -4.45
C GLN A 4 -1.09 -15.46 -4.45
N SER A 5 -1.42 -14.78 -5.54
CA SER A 5 -1.28 -13.34 -5.58
C SER A 5 -2.20 -12.68 -4.57
N SER A 6 -3.41 -13.20 -4.42
CA SER A 6 -4.33 -12.65 -3.44
C SER A 6 -3.80 -12.78 -2.04
N ILE A 7 -3.20 -13.92 -1.72
CA ILE A 7 -2.62 -14.12 -0.40
C ILE A 7 -1.47 -13.14 -0.19
N LYS A 8 -0.67 -12.92 -1.21
CA LYS A 8 0.48 -12.04 -1.12
C LYS A 8 0.07 -10.62 -0.76
N TYR A 9 -1.07 -10.18 -1.24
CA TYR A 9 -1.52 -8.81 -1.04
C TYR A 9 -2.60 -8.68 0.02
N SER A 10 -2.81 -9.72 0.81
CA SER A 10 -3.90 -9.69 1.80
C SER A 10 -3.70 -8.57 2.82
N ASP A 11 -2.46 -8.28 3.19
CA ASP A 11 -2.21 -7.22 4.15
C ASP A 11 -2.48 -5.83 3.56
N VAL A 12 -2.30 -5.67 2.26
CA VAL A 12 -2.66 -4.42 1.60
C VAL A 12 -4.17 -4.24 1.61
N LEU A 13 -4.90 -5.32 1.38
CA LEU A 13 -6.35 -5.25 1.37
C LEU A 13 -6.93 -4.91 2.73
N GLU A 14 -6.17 -5.14 3.80
CA GLU A 14 -6.61 -4.84 5.15
C GLU A 14 -6.27 -3.42 5.60
N LEU A 15 -5.56 -2.66 4.78
CA LEU A 15 -5.22 -1.30 5.14
C LEU A 15 -6.47 -0.43 5.16
N GLU A 16 -6.49 0.54 6.07
CA GLU A 16 -7.63 1.44 6.19
C GLU A 16 -7.47 2.61 5.22
N ILE A 17 -7.58 2.32 3.95
CA ILE A 17 -7.48 3.31 2.88
C ILE A 17 -8.56 3.00 1.86
N ALA A 18 -8.78 3.94 0.95
CA ALA A 18 -9.77 3.76 -0.09
C ALA A 18 -9.43 2.57 -0.98
N ASP A 19 -10.46 1.90 -1.47
CA ASP A 19 -10.27 0.73 -2.32
C ASP A 19 -9.45 1.03 -3.56
N GLY A 20 -9.64 2.21 -4.14
CA GLY A 20 -8.85 2.61 -5.30
C GLY A 20 -7.37 2.67 -5.01
N LEU A 21 -7.02 3.09 -3.80
CA LEU A 21 -5.62 3.12 -3.39
C LEU A 21 -5.06 1.72 -3.19
N LYS A 22 -5.88 0.83 -2.64
CA LYS A 22 -5.47 -0.56 -2.49
C LYS A 22 -5.17 -1.19 -3.83
N GLN A 23 -6.04 -0.96 -4.80
CA GLN A 23 -5.85 -1.50 -6.13
C GLN A 23 -4.59 -0.94 -6.77
N LEU A 24 -4.35 0.36 -6.59
CA LEU A 24 -3.15 0.99 -7.11
C LEU A 24 -1.89 0.32 -6.57
N LEU A 25 -1.87 0.06 -5.27
CA LEU A 25 -0.73 -0.59 -4.65
C LEU A 25 -0.52 -2.00 -5.20
N ILE A 26 -1.60 -2.73 -5.37
CA ILE A 26 -1.53 -4.08 -5.91
C ILE A 26 -1.02 -4.06 -7.34
N ASP A 27 -1.52 -3.13 -8.14
CA ASP A 27 -1.11 -3.00 -9.53
C ASP A 27 0.38 -2.73 -9.66
N TYR A 28 0.95 -2.01 -8.69
CA TYR A 28 2.37 -1.70 -8.68
C TYR A 28 3.20 -2.75 -7.94
N GLY A 29 2.55 -3.78 -7.43
CA GLY A 29 3.26 -4.85 -6.74
C GLY A 29 3.72 -4.52 -5.34
N PHE A 30 3.06 -3.57 -4.68
CA PHE A 30 3.44 -3.20 -3.33
C PHE A 30 2.72 -4.07 -2.31
N THR A 31 3.49 -4.54 -1.34
CA THR A 31 2.94 -5.16 -0.14
C THR A 31 3.13 -4.19 1.01
N ARG A 32 2.49 -4.48 2.13
CA ARG A 32 2.64 -3.63 3.32
C ARG A 32 4.12 -3.52 3.71
N ARG A 33 4.85 -4.62 3.63
CA ARG A 33 6.26 -4.63 3.99
C ARG A 33 7.06 -3.67 3.12
N ARG A 34 6.78 -3.67 1.83
CA ARG A 34 7.49 -2.78 0.91
C ARG A 34 7.16 -1.33 1.18
N ILE A 35 5.92 -1.06 1.51
CA ILE A 35 5.49 0.31 1.84
C ILE A 35 6.25 0.80 3.06
N LEU A 36 6.43 -0.05 4.05
CA LEU A 36 7.10 0.33 5.29
C LEU A 36 8.57 0.65 5.09
N LYS A 37 9.16 0.17 4.01
CA LYS A 37 10.56 0.43 3.71
C LYS A 37 10.79 1.73 2.98
N LEU A 38 9.72 2.37 2.53
CA LEU A 38 9.80 3.59 1.74
C LEU A 38 9.34 4.79 2.56
N GLN A 39 9.82 5.95 2.17
CA GLN A 39 9.28 7.19 2.70
C GLN A 39 8.11 7.63 1.84
N SER A 40 7.27 8.49 2.41
CA SER A 40 6.09 8.93 1.68
C SER A 40 6.44 9.62 0.37
N GLY A 41 7.53 10.39 0.37
CA GLY A 41 7.95 11.06 -0.86
C GLY A 41 8.30 10.07 -1.95
N ASP A 42 8.99 8.98 -1.59
CA ASP A 42 9.33 7.95 -2.55
C ASP A 42 8.09 7.27 -3.09
N LEU A 43 7.18 6.94 -2.19
CA LEU A 43 5.93 6.28 -2.57
C LEU A 43 5.11 7.16 -3.50
N ALA A 44 5.02 8.46 -3.17
CA ALA A 44 4.28 9.40 -3.99
C ALA A 44 4.85 9.46 -5.40
N SER A 45 6.17 9.47 -5.49
CA SER A 45 6.84 9.55 -6.79
C SER A 45 6.59 8.30 -7.62
N ILE A 46 6.71 7.15 -6.99
CA ILE A 46 6.53 5.88 -7.70
C ILE A 46 5.10 5.72 -8.19
N LEU A 47 4.14 6.04 -7.33
CA LEU A 47 2.73 5.84 -7.66
C LEU A 47 2.13 7.00 -8.45
N GLY A 48 2.83 8.13 -8.53
CA GLY A 48 2.32 9.30 -9.22
C GLY A 48 1.17 9.96 -8.48
N ILE A 49 1.22 9.98 -7.16
CA ILE A 49 0.16 10.56 -6.32
C ILE A 49 0.75 11.68 -5.47
N ASP A 50 -0.14 12.43 -4.82
CA ASP A 50 0.27 13.51 -3.92
C ASP A 50 0.97 12.96 -2.69
N ASP A 51 1.92 13.74 -2.16
CA ASP A 51 2.57 13.40 -0.91
C ASP A 51 1.56 13.15 0.20
N TYR A 52 0.51 13.96 0.23
CA TYR A 52 -0.52 13.81 1.26
C TYR A 52 -1.14 12.42 1.22
N ILE A 53 -1.47 11.99 0.02
CA ILE A 53 -2.07 10.66 -0.17
C ILE A 53 -1.06 9.58 0.22
N ALA A 54 0.19 9.76 -0.19
CA ALA A 54 1.23 8.79 0.16
C ALA A 54 1.41 8.69 1.67
N LYS A 55 1.31 9.82 2.38
CA LYS A 55 1.40 9.80 3.83
C LYS A 55 0.26 9.02 4.46
N ILE A 56 -0.93 9.15 3.90
CA ILE A 56 -2.08 8.38 4.39
C ILE A 56 -1.79 6.89 4.25
N ILE A 57 -1.27 6.48 3.10
CA ILE A 57 -0.94 5.09 2.85
C ILE A 57 0.13 4.60 3.83
N CYS A 58 1.19 5.39 3.98
CA CYS A 58 2.29 5.01 4.87
C CYS A 58 1.81 4.89 6.31
N ASN A 59 0.98 5.84 6.76
CA ASN A 59 0.46 5.79 8.12
C ASN A 59 -0.42 4.58 8.33
N ALA A 60 -1.25 4.24 7.35
CA ALA A 60 -2.09 3.06 7.45
C ALA A 60 -1.24 1.80 7.54
N ALA A 61 -0.16 1.74 6.77
CA ALA A 61 0.72 0.59 6.78
C ALA A 61 1.44 0.43 8.11
N LYS A 62 1.72 1.55 8.78
CA LYS A 62 2.42 1.51 10.07
C LYS A 62 1.52 1.08 11.21
N ARG A 63 0.21 1.25 11.06
CA ARG A 63 -0.71 0.85 12.10
C ARG A 63 -0.76 -0.65 12.21
N LYS A 64 -0.72 -1.12 13.42
CA LYS A 64 -0.88 -2.54 13.67
C LYS A 64 -2.34 -2.84 13.91
N ARG A 65 -2.81 -3.87 13.27
CA ARG A 65 -4.15 -4.35 13.52
C ARG A 65 -4.12 -5.41 14.60
N GLN A 66 -5.10 -5.35 15.45
CA GLN A 66 -5.16 -6.28 16.58
C GLN A 66 -6.13 -7.39 16.30
#